data_57906ba51181213b4dce8247ac49e5ec
#
_entry.id   57906ba51181213b4dce8247ac49e5ec
#
_cell.length_a   1.000
_cell.length_b   1.000
_cell.length_c   1.000
_cell.angle_alpha   90.00
_cell.angle_beta   90.00
_cell.angle_gamma   90.00
#
_symmetry.space_group_name_H-M   'P 1'
#
loop_
_entity.id
_entity.type
_entity.pdbx_description
1 polymer ?
#
loop_
_entity_poly.entity_id
_entity_poly.type
_entity_poly.pdbx_seq_one_letter_code
_entity_poly.pdbx_strand_id
1 'polypeptide(L)'
;MDKEIQAQFEKQRADLSLLSIKTYTNCLTKILQIMNSTDVKILFNKPDDIIKTLKSYYVNSNTLKTKIGSILAFLSLLKPSKDVIQAQSKYLTITDALNQNIKDKLKDNLKDDKQKKNMITKEERGKIEEHLKELTVKVPKSFDDYVKLRNYVIFKMYQSIPSRLDYADAKILYSNEPHDSDEYNYIILDKKKKSCQYIMNTYKTVKSYGQKIINIDSNLYDLLNDYKKIVDKFNSNNYFLLNNNGRQMSRNNLSILYKSFGNSINKPISVSGNRHDAVSDVVPIEKMKELSDKMGHSLDEQIKVYVKI
;
A
#
# COMPACT_ATOMS: atom_id res chain seq x y z
N MET A 1 13.11 -8.68 -25.22
CA MET A 1 13.68 -8.92 -23.89
C MET A 1 12.63 -8.82 -22.80
N ASP A 2 12.02 -7.65 -22.51
CA ASP A 2 11.02 -7.53 -21.43
C ASP A 2 9.83 -8.46 -21.60
N LYS A 3 9.28 -8.55 -22.82
CA LYS A 3 8.17 -9.47 -23.15
C LYS A 3 8.53 -10.94 -22.98
N GLU A 4 9.76 -11.32 -23.26
CA GLU A 4 10.24 -12.71 -23.11
C GLU A 4 10.41 -13.09 -21.64
N ILE A 5 11.01 -12.20 -20.83
CA ILE A 5 11.13 -12.40 -19.38
C ILE A 5 9.73 -12.48 -18.75
N GLN A 6 8.83 -11.58 -19.12
CA GLN A 6 7.46 -11.57 -18.62
C GLN A 6 6.72 -12.86 -19.00
N ALA A 7 6.81 -13.29 -20.25
CA ALA A 7 6.18 -14.54 -20.73
C ALA A 7 6.70 -15.79 -19.99
N GLN A 8 7.98 -15.82 -19.62
CA GLN A 8 8.53 -16.92 -18.81
C GLN A 8 7.92 -16.97 -17.41
N PHE A 9 7.77 -15.79 -16.75
CA PHE A 9 7.09 -15.73 -15.45
C PHE A 9 5.63 -16.14 -15.55
N GLU A 10 4.88 -15.63 -16.51
CA GLU A 10 3.45 -15.95 -16.71
C GLU A 10 3.24 -17.45 -16.95
N LYS A 11 4.13 -18.09 -17.72
CA LYS A 11 4.05 -19.52 -18.03
C LYS A 11 4.37 -20.41 -16.83
N GLN A 12 5.33 -20.04 -15.98
CA GLN A 12 5.90 -20.94 -14.96
C GLN A 12 5.51 -20.57 -13.52
N ARG A 13 4.96 -19.38 -13.31
CA ARG A 13 4.62 -18.84 -11.98
C ARG A 13 3.21 -18.27 -11.96
N ALA A 14 2.23 -19.12 -12.27
CA ALA A 14 0.80 -18.78 -12.19
C ALA A 14 0.35 -18.39 -10.77
N ASP A 15 1.15 -18.69 -9.74
CA ASP A 15 0.95 -18.29 -8.35
C ASP A 15 1.22 -16.79 -8.09
N LEU A 16 1.96 -16.12 -8.98
CA LEU A 16 2.30 -14.71 -8.85
C LEU A 16 1.22 -13.81 -9.43
N SER A 17 0.98 -12.68 -8.75
CA SER A 17 0.14 -11.62 -9.32
C SER A 17 0.82 -10.97 -10.54
N LEU A 18 0.02 -10.49 -11.49
CA LEU A 18 0.51 -9.75 -12.66
C LEU A 18 1.39 -8.55 -12.26
N LEU A 19 1.08 -7.90 -11.13
CA LEU A 19 1.88 -6.81 -10.60
C LEU A 19 3.27 -7.27 -10.13
N SER A 20 3.35 -8.44 -9.49
CA SER A 20 4.63 -9.05 -9.09
C SER A 20 5.47 -9.41 -10.30
N ILE A 21 4.87 -10.04 -11.31
CA ILE A 21 5.55 -10.37 -12.57
C ILE A 21 6.11 -9.12 -13.23
N LYS A 22 5.30 -8.08 -13.37
CA LYS A 22 5.73 -6.79 -13.93
C LYS A 22 6.88 -6.16 -13.12
N THR A 23 6.82 -6.26 -11.79
CA THR A 23 7.88 -5.76 -10.91
C THR A 23 9.19 -6.51 -11.13
N TYR A 24 9.16 -7.84 -11.18
CA TYR A 24 10.35 -8.65 -11.44
C TYR A 24 10.92 -8.38 -12.83
N THR A 25 10.08 -8.34 -13.87
CA THR A 25 10.50 -8.02 -15.23
C THR A 25 11.21 -6.67 -15.28
N ASN A 26 10.60 -5.62 -14.75
CA ASN A 26 11.21 -4.27 -14.71
C ASN A 26 12.53 -4.24 -13.93
N CYS A 27 12.62 -5.02 -12.84
CA CYS A 27 13.87 -5.11 -12.07
C CYS A 27 14.97 -5.77 -12.88
N LEU A 28 14.68 -6.89 -13.55
CA LEU A 28 15.66 -7.62 -14.37
C LEU A 28 16.11 -6.80 -15.56
N THR A 29 15.18 -6.18 -16.27
CA THR A 29 15.52 -5.26 -17.38
C THR A 29 16.45 -4.15 -16.92
N LYS A 30 16.17 -3.54 -15.76
CA LYS A 30 17.04 -2.50 -15.21
C LYS A 30 18.43 -3.02 -14.83
N ILE A 31 18.52 -4.24 -14.30
CA ILE A 31 19.80 -4.89 -13.99
C ILE A 31 20.60 -5.13 -15.27
N LEU A 32 19.97 -5.68 -16.31
CA LEU A 32 20.63 -5.91 -17.61
C LEU A 32 21.11 -4.60 -18.24
N GLN A 33 20.33 -3.52 -18.15
CA GLN A 33 20.77 -2.18 -18.58
C GLN A 33 22.00 -1.69 -17.82
N ILE A 34 22.05 -1.84 -16.49
CA ILE A 34 23.20 -1.45 -15.65
C ILE A 34 24.44 -2.26 -16.02
N MET A 35 24.24 -3.54 -16.39
CA MET A 35 25.33 -4.44 -16.82
C MET A 35 25.71 -4.28 -18.30
N ASN A 36 25.06 -3.36 -19.04
CA ASN A 36 25.22 -3.19 -20.49
C ASN A 36 25.07 -4.52 -21.25
N SER A 37 24.10 -5.36 -20.87
CA SER A 37 23.87 -6.68 -21.46
C SER A 37 22.42 -6.84 -21.88
N THR A 38 22.22 -7.59 -22.98
CA THR A 38 20.90 -8.09 -23.41
C THR A 38 20.72 -9.59 -23.12
N ASP A 39 21.79 -10.26 -22.71
CA ASP A 39 21.78 -11.70 -22.43
C ASP A 39 21.48 -11.96 -20.95
N VAL A 40 20.33 -12.57 -20.69
CA VAL A 40 19.91 -12.97 -19.34
C VAL A 40 20.85 -14.01 -18.68
N LYS A 41 21.66 -14.72 -19.46
CA LYS A 41 22.63 -15.69 -18.95
C LYS A 41 23.71 -15.05 -18.06
N ILE A 42 23.96 -13.75 -18.23
CA ILE A 42 24.87 -13.02 -17.35
C ILE A 42 24.48 -13.15 -15.87
N LEU A 43 23.16 -13.30 -15.59
CA LEU A 43 22.64 -13.40 -14.23
C LEU A 43 23.15 -14.64 -13.46
N PHE A 44 23.55 -15.70 -14.16
CA PHE A 44 24.15 -16.88 -13.53
C PHE A 44 25.59 -17.13 -13.94
N ASN A 45 26.06 -16.58 -15.06
CA ASN A 45 27.45 -16.73 -15.50
C ASN A 45 28.40 -15.77 -14.75
N LYS A 46 27.93 -14.61 -14.32
CA LYS A 46 28.75 -13.56 -13.66
C LYS A 46 28.10 -13.00 -12.38
N PRO A 47 27.70 -13.85 -11.43
CA PRO A 47 26.97 -13.39 -10.23
C PRO A 47 27.77 -12.42 -9.37
N ASP A 48 29.10 -12.60 -9.25
CA ASP A 48 29.95 -11.73 -8.44
C ASP A 48 30.05 -10.32 -9.00
N ASP A 49 30.20 -10.19 -10.32
CA ASP A 49 30.23 -8.89 -11.01
C ASP A 49 28.91 -8.16 -10.84
N ILE A 50 27.80 -8.87 -10.96
CA ILE A 50 26.46 -8.31 -10.75
C ILE A 50 26.30 -7.83 -9.31
N ILE A 51 26.64 -8.66 -8.32
CA ILE A 51 26.55 -8.31 -6.90
C ILE A 51 27.39 -7.06 -6.61
N LYS A 52 28.62 -7.01 -7.11
CA LYS A 52 29.52 -5.86 -6.94
C LYS A 52 28.92 -4.60 -7.55
N THR A 53 28.47 -4.68 -8.78
CA THR A 53 27.86 -3.54 -9.50
C THR A 53 26.58 -3.07 -8.84
N LEU A 54 25.69 -3.98 -8.43
CA LEU A 54 24.44 -3.60 -7.78
C LEU A 54 24.68 -2.98 -6.39
N LYS A 55 25.67 -3.45 -5.63
CA LYS A 55 26.06 -2.83 -4.35
C LYS A 55 26.59 -1.41 -4.51
N SER A 56 27.35 -1.13 -5.57
CA SER A 56 27.81 0.23 -5.84
C SER A 56 26.69 1.14 -6.35
N TYR A 57 25.74 0.59 -7.10
CA TYR A 57 24.64 1.37 -7.69
C TYR A 57 23.49 1.64 -6.71
N TYR A 58 23.18 0.71 -5.82
CA TYR A 58 22.06 0.80 -4.86
C TYR A 58 22.55 0.87 -3.41
N VAL A 59 22.59 2.07 -2.85
CA VAL A 59 22.96 2.30 -1.44
C VAL A 59 21.87 1.77 -0.48
N ASN A 60 20.59 1.83 -0.88
CA ASN A 60 19.48 1.39 -0.04
C ASN A 60 19.36 -0.13 -0.02
N SER A 61 19.53 -0.74 1.16
CA SER A 61 19.49 -2.19 1.37
C SER A 61 18.17 -2.84 0.93
N ASN A 62 17.02 -2.18 1.11
CA ASN A 62 15.72 -2.71 0.68
C ASN A 62 15.61 -2.72 -0.85
N THR A 63 16.10 -1.68 -1.52
CA THR A 63 16.12 -1.63 -2.98
C THR A 63 17.05 -2.70 -3.54
N LEU A 64 18.24 -2.84 -3.00
CA LEU A 64 19.21 -3.88 -3.40
C LEU A 64 18.62 -5.29 -3.20
N LYS A 65 18.01 -5.56 -2.04
CA LYS A 65 17.32 -6.81 -1.75
C LYS A 65 16.23 -7.12 -2.78
N THR A 66 15.42 -6.12 -3.17
CA THR A 66 14.38 -6.29 -4.19
C THR A 66 14.97 -6.68 -5.54
N LYS A 67 16.09 -6.07 -5.93
CA LYS A 67 16.79 -6.40 -7.18
C LYS A 67 17.35 -7.84 -7.16
N ILE A 68 18.01 -8.22 -6.09
CA ILE A 68 18.54 -9.59 -5.92
C ILE A 68 17.40 -10.61 -5.84
N GLY A 69 16.31 -10.31 -5.14
CA GLY A 69 15.11 -11.15 -5.09
C GLY A 69 14.50 -11.39 -6.46
N SER A 70 14.53 -10.39 -7.35
CA SER A 70 14.06 -10.55 -8.73
C SER A 70 14.96 -11.50 -9.55
N ILE A 71 16.28 -11.48 -9.33
CA ILE A 71 17.20 -12.45 -9.94
C ILE A 71 16.90 -13.87 -9.43
N LEU A 72 16.77 -14.04 -8.12
CA LEU A 72 16.45 -15.34 -7.54
C LEU A 72 15.12 -15.90 -8.06
N ALA A 73 14.10 -15.04 -8.15
CA ALA A 73 12.81 -15.43 -8.74
C ALA A 73 12.95 -15.87 -10.20
N PHE A 74 13.80 -15.23 -11.00
CA PHE A 74 14.06 -15.62 -12.38
C PHE A 74 14.86 -16.94 -12.45
N LEU A 75 15.92 -17.08 -11.67
CA LEU A 75 16.75 -18.29 -11.65
C LEU A 75 15.94 -19.52 -11.21
N SER A 76 14.90 -19.35 -10.40
CA SER A 76 14.01 -20.47 -10.02
C SER A 76 13.15 -20.99 -11.16
N LEU A 77 13.05 -20.29 -12.30
CA LEU A 77 12.37 -20.74 -13.52
C LEU A 77 13.26 -21.59 -14.40
N LEU A 78 14.57 -21.54 -14.20
CA LEU A 78 15.52 -22.21 -15.07
C LEU A 78 15.71 -23.68 -14.63
N LYS A 79 16.02 -24.55 -15.57
CA LYS A 79 16.44 -25.90 -15.23
C LYS A 79 17.71 -25.86 -14.38
N PRO A 80 17.78 -26.67 -13.30
CA PRO A 80 18.97 -26.74 -12.47
C PRO A 80 20.21 -27.13 -13.31
N SER A 81 21.24 -26.28 -13.25
CA SER A 81 22.58 -26.56 -13.76
C SER A 81 23.58 -26.14 -12.68
N LYS A 82 24.84 -26.59 -12.79
CA LYS A 82 25.90 -26.23 -11.84
C LYS A 82 26.01 -24.71 -11.67
N ASP A 83 26.01 -23.96 -12.77
CA ASP A 83 26.14 -22.51 -12.76
C ASP A 83 24.92 -21.81 -12.15
N VAL A 84 23.70 -22.26 -12.47
CA VAL A 84 22.45 -21.74 -11.89
C VAL A 84 22.41 -21.97 -10.39
N ILE A 85 22.75 -23.17 -9.92
CA ILE A 85 22.75 -23.51 -8.48
C ILE A 85 23.80 -22.67 -7.74
N GLN A 86 25.02 -22.55 -8.29
CA GLN A 86 26.09 -21.75 -7.69
C GLN A 86 25.70 -20.26 -7.61
N ALA A 87 25.10 -19.71 -8.68
CA ALA A 87 24.62 -18.35 -8.69
C ALA A 87 23.50 -18.11 -7.66
N GLN A 88 22.53 -19.02 -7.58
CA GLN A 88 21.47 -18.94 -6.56
C GLN A 88 22.04 -18.91 -5.14
N SER A 89 23.02 -19.79 -4.83
CA SER A 89 23.67 -19.80 -3.51
C SER A 89 24.31 -18.46 -3.17
N LYS A 90 25.03 -17.84 -4.12
CA LYS A 90 25.67 -16.52 -3.91
C LYS A 90 24.63 -15.43 -3.64
N TYR A 91 23.55 -15.37 -4.43
CA TYR A 91 22.48 -14.38 -4.25
C TYR A 91 21.71 -14.59 -2.92
N LEU A 92 21.49 -15.83 -2.51
CA LEU A 92 20.89 -16.15 -1.21
C LEU A 92 21.76 -15.64 -0.06
N THR A 93 23.07 -15.91 -0.08
CA THR A 93 24.02 -15.42 0.95
C THR A 93 23.95 -13.89 1.09
N ILE A 94 23.90 -13.16 -0.03
CA ILE A 94 23.77 -11.69 0.02
C ILE A 94 22.39 -11.28 0.56
N THR A 95 21.34 -11.98 0.18
CA THR A 95 19.97 -11.70 0.67
C THR A 95 19.89 -11.89 2.18
N ASP A 96 20.52 -12.93 2.72
CA ASP A 96 20.55 -13.20 4.16
C ASP A 96 21.33 -12.12 4.93
N ALA A 97 22.48 -11.70 4.41
CA ALA A 97 23.24 -10.60 4.98
C ALA A 97 22.44 -9.27 4.96
N LEU A 98 21.72 -8.98 3.88
CA LEU A 98 20.84 -7.81 3.79
C LEU A 98 19.67 -7.91 4.75
N ASN A 99 19.05 -9.09 4.90
CA ASN A 99 17.99 -9.34 5.88
C ASN A 99 18.45 -9.08 7.29
N GLN A 100 19.65 -9.57 7.64
CA GLN A 100 20.24 -9.37 8.97
C GLN A 100 20.49 -7.87 9.22
N ASN A 101 21.08 -7.16 8.27
CA ASN A 101 21.32 -5.71 8.37
C ASN A 101 20.01 -4.92 8.55
N ILE A 102 18.95 -5.29 7.82
CA ILE A 102 17.63 -4.67 7.96
C ILE A 102 17.04 -4.97 9.34
N LYS A 103 17.14 -6.22 9.81
CA LYS A 103 16.66 -6.61 11.15
C LYS A 103 17.39 -5.85 12.26
N ASP A 104 18.71 -5.71 12.14
CA ASP A 104 19.52 -5.02 13.15
C ASP A 104 19.17 -3.53 13.23
N LYS A 105 18.93 -2.88 12.07
CA LYS A 105 18.41 -1.50 12.04
C LYS A 105 17.00 -1.36 12.61
N LEU A 106 16.19 -2.41 12.60
CA LEU A 106 14.84 -2.39 13.16
C LEU A 106 14.83 -2.71 14.66
N LYS A 107 15.86 -3.33 15.23
CA LYS A 107 15.92 -3.67 16.67
C LYS A 107 15.82 -2.45 17.57
N ASP A 108 16.41 -1.35 17.17
CA ASP A 108 16.42 -0.13 17.98
C ASP A 108 15.09 0.65 17.89
N ASN A 109 14.15 0.21 17.06
CA ASN A 109 12.85 0.86 16.81
C ASN A 109 12.92 2.39 16.57
N LEU A 110 14.10 2.89 16.23
CA LEU A 110 14.31 4.31 16.00
C LEU A 110 13.65 4.75 14.68
N LYS A 111 13.04 5.92 14.73
CA LYS A 111 12.56 6.58 13.52
C LYS A 111 13.75 6.95 12.63
N ASP A 112 13.73 6.55 11.37
CA ASP A 112 14.68 7.11 10.41
C ASP A 112 14.35 8.59 10.12
N ASP A 113 15.31 9.34 9.58
CA ASP A 113 15.16 10.79 9.33
C ASP A 113 13.98 11.09 8.39
N LYS A 114 13.67 10.20 7.46
CA LYS A 114 12.52 10.33 6.58
C LYS A 114 11.22 10.10 7.33
N GLN A 115 11.17 9.14 8.23
CA GLN A 115 10.00 8.91 9.09
C GLN A 115 9.78 10.11 10.01
N LYS A 116 10.83 10.60 10.70
CA LYS A 116 10.75 11.81 11.54
C LYS A 116 10.21 13.01 10.77
N LYS A 117 10.69 13.22 9.55
CA LYS A 117 10.25 14.31 8.69
C LYS A 117 8.79 14.19 8.23
N ASN A 118 8.31 12.95 8.02
CA ASN A 118 6.99 12.68 7.44
C ASN A 118 5.89 12.39 8.47
N MET A 119 6.24 12.15 9.73
CA MET A 119 5.25 11.98 10.82
C MET A 119 4.56 13.29 11.12
N ILE A 120 3.25 13.24 11.33
CA ILE A 120 2.44 14.42 11.67
C ILE A 120 1.95 14.32 13.11
N THR A 121 2.01 15.45 13.81
CA THR A 121 1.46 15.57 15.16
C THR A 121 -0.07 15.60 15.14
N LYS A 122 -0.69 15.41 16.28
CA LYS A 122 -2.14 15.56 16.45
C LYS A 122 -2.63 16.95 16.04
N GLU A 123 -1.86 18.00 16.37
CA GLU A 123 -2.14 19.38 15.99
C GLU A 123 -2.06 19.58 14.46
N GLU A 124 -0.98 19.10 13.82
CA GLU A 124 -0.84 19.18 12.36
C GLU A 124 -1.97 18.42 11.64
N ARG A 125 -2.39 17.30 12.20
CA ARG A 125 -3.54 16.52 11.70
C ARG A 125 -4.84 17.31 11.79
N GLY A 126 -5.05 18.02 12.91
CA GLY A 126 -6.18 18.92 13.09
C GLY A 126 -6.21 20.06 12.06
N LYS A 127 -5.05 20.68 11.78
CA LYS A 127 -4.93 21.74 10.76
C LYS A 127 -5.28 21.24 9.35
N ILE A 128 -4.83 20.04 8.99
CA ILE A 128 -5.21 19.42 7.69
C ILE A 128 -6.72 19.17 7.64
N GLU A 129 -7.30 18.62 8.72
CA GLU A 129 -8.72 18.33 8.80
C GLU A 129 -9.56 19.60 8.65
N GLU A 130 -9.23 20.66 9.38
CA GLU A 130 -9.91 21.94 9.33
C GLU A 130 -9.84 22.54 7.93
N HIS A 131 -8.64 22.61 7.34
CA HIS A 131 -8.46 23.09 5.97
C HIS A 131 -9.31 22.31 4.95
N LEU A 132 -9.30 20.97 4.99
CA LEU A 132 -10.10 20.17 4.07
C LEU A 132 -11.60 20.36 4.29
N LYS A 133 -12.05 20.54 5.53
CA LYS A 133 -13.43 20.79 5.89
C LYS A 133 -13.90 22.16 5.39
N GLU A 134 -13.09 23.19 5.54
CA GLU A 134 -13.40 24.54 5.05
C GLU A 134 -13.59 24.62 3.55
N LEU A 135 -12.89 23.76 2.78
CA LEU A 135 -13.06 23.66 1.33
C LEU A 135 -14.40 23.03 0.93
N THR A 136 -15.08 22.32 1.84
CA THR A 136 -16.36 21.66 1.54
C THR A 136 -17.51 22.67 1.57
N VAL A 137 -18.53 22.42 0.73
CA VAL A 137 -19.78 23.18 0.74
C VAL A 137 -20.89 22.35 1.38
N LYS A 138 -21.85 23.01 2.06
CA LYS A 138 -22.95 22.30 2.73
C LYS A 138 -23.78 21.43 1.79
N VAL A 139 -24.00 21.90 0.56
CA VAL A 139 -24.78 21.19 -0.46
C VAL A 139 -23.98 21.16 -1.75
N PRO A 140 -23.18 20.10 -2.01
CA PRO A 140 -22.43 19.95 -3.26
C PRO A 140 -23.35 19.89 -4.48
N LYS A 141 -23.08 20.76 -5.47
CA LYS A 141 -23.86 20.85 -6.69
C LYS A 141 -23.06 20.47 -7.94
N SER A 142 -21.75 20.61 -7.88
CA SER A 142 -20.83 20.38 -8.98
C SER A 142 -19.91 19.17 -8.70
N PHE A 143 -19.24 18.69 -9.76
CA PHE A 143 -18.21 17.68 -9.60
C PHE A 143 -17.00 18.22 -8.81
N ASP A 144 -16.69 19.51 -8.90
CA ASP A 144 -15.64 20.15 -8.09
C ASP A 144 -15.99 20.13 -6.59
N ASP A 145 -17.26 20.41 -6.24
CA ASP A 145 -17.72 20.28 -4.86
C ASP A 145 -17.61 18.83 -4.34
N TYR A 146 -17.95 17.85 -5.20
CA TYR A 146 -17.73 16.44 -4.90
C TYR A 146 -16.25 16.15 -4.62
N VAL A 147 -15.32 16.66 -5.44
CA VAL A 147 -13.87 16.46 -5.27
C VAL A 147 -13.40 16.99 -3.91
N LYS A 148 -13.87 18.15 -3.49
CA LYS A 148 -13.56 18.74 -2.19
C LYS A 148 -14.09 17.87 -1.03
N LEU A 149 -15.36 17.48 -1.11
CA LEU A 149 -15.97 16.59 -0.13
C LEU A 149 -15.26 15.22 -0.07
N ARG A 150 -14.95 14.62 -1.24
CA ARG A 150 -14.18 13.37 -1.32
C ARG A 150 -12.85 13.46 -0.56
N ASN A 151 -12.11 14.56 -0.73
CA ASN A 151 -10.82 14.74 -0.08
C ASN A 151 -10.96 14.77 1.45
N TYR A 152 -11.96 15.45 1.96
CA TYR A 152 -12.28 15.47 3.39
C TYR A 152 -12.70 14.06 3.89
N VAL A 153 -13.58 13.38 3.16
CA VAL A 153 -14.02 12.01 3.50
C VAL A 153 -12.85 11.02 3.53
N ILE A 154 -11.95 11.07 2.52
CA ILE A 154 -10.74 10.23 2.51
C ILE A 154 -9.89 10.47 3.76
N PHE A 155 -9.66 11.72 4.11
CA PHE A 155 -8.85 12.06 5.27
C PHE A 155 -9.47 11.51 6.56
N LYS A 156 -10.77 11.70 6.76
CA LYS A 156 -11.51 11.17 7.92
C LYS A 156 -11.50 9.64 7.99
N MET A 157 -11.66 8.97 6.85
CA MET A 157 -11.58 7.50 6.78
C MET A 157 -10.21 6.99 7.19
N TYR A 158 -9.13 7.62 6.77
CA TYR A 158 -7.77 7.24 7.17
C TYR A 158 -7.46 7.55 8.64
N GLN A 159 -8.15 8.50 9.27
CA GLN A 159 -8.07 8.71 10.71
C GLN A 159 -8.78 7.60 11.49
N SER A 160 -9.94 7.14 11.01
CA SER A 160 -10.73 6.08 11.65
C SER A 160 -10.11 4.69 11.44
N ILE A 161 -9.77 4.38 10.19
CA ILE A 161 -9.20 3.07 9.81
C ILE A 161 -7.96 3.31 8.94
N PRO A 162 -6.74 3.23 9.51
CA PRO A 162 -5.48 3.47 8.80
C PRO A 162 -5.12 2.29 7.90
N SER A 163 -5.99 1.97 6.91
CA SER A 163 -5.74 0.93 5.92
C SER A 163 -4.59 1.30 4.97
N ARG A 164 -4.19 0.38 4.10
CA ARG A 164 -3.31 0.71 2.98
C ARG A 164 -4.08 1.53 1.93
N LEU A 165 -3.75 1.40 0.67
CA LEU A 165 -4.48 2.06 -0.42
C LEU A 165 -5.76 1.29 -0.82
N ASP A 166 -6.31 0.49 0.09
CA ASP A 166 -7.41 -0.45 -0.17
C ASP A 166 -8.76 0.27 -0.38
N TYR A 167 -8.88 1.54 0.04
CA TYR A 167 -10.05 2.37 -0.28
C TYR A 167 -10.21 2.66 -1.78
N ALA A 168 -9.14 2.58 -2.58
CA ALA A 168 -9.22 2.76 -4.03
C ALA A 168 -10.06 1.67 -4.72
N ASP A 169 -10.08 0.48 -4.13
CA ASP A 169 -10.82 -0.68 -4.63
C ASP A 169 -12.16 -0.88 -3.90
N ALA A 170 -12.63 0.13 -3.16
CA ALA A 170 -13.86 0.04 -2.41
C ALA A 170 -15.07 0.57 -3.20
N LYS A 171 -16.23 -0.05 -2.93
CA LYS A 171 -17.56 0.45 -3.27
C LYS A 171 -18.26 0.97 -2.01
N ILE A 172 -19.19 1.92 -2.18
CA ILE A 172 -20.03 2.42 -1.10
C ILE A 172 -21.49 2.11 -1.39
N LEU A 173 -22.15 1.39 -0.49
CA LEU A 173 -23.48 0.83 -0.66
C LEU A 173 -24.35 1.04 0.58
N TYR A 174 -25.66 1.02 0.40
CA TYR A 174 -26.56 0.80 1.52
C TYR A 174 -26.71 -0.69 1.81
N SER A 175 -27.05 -1.05 3.04
CA SER A 175 -27.17 -2.44 3.50
C SER A 175 -28.21 -3.29 2.77
N ASN A 176 -29.13 -2.67 2.03
CA ASN A 176 -30.13 -3.33 1.17
C ASN A 176 -29.68 -3.47 -0.28
N GLU A 177 -28.49 -2.98 -0.65
CA GLU A 177 -27.93 -3.14 -1.99
C GLU A 177 -27.04 -4.40 -2.04
N PRO A 178 -27.01 -5.15 -3.16
CA PRO A 178 -26.24 -6.39 -3.27
C PRO A 178 -24.72 -6.12 -3.22
N HIS A 179 -23.99 -6.93 -2.44
CA HIS A 179 -22.55 -6.79 -2.20
C HIS A 179 -21.84 -8.15 -2.06
N ASP A 180 -22.23 -9.12 -2.87
CA ASP A 180 -21.82 -10.52 -2.74
C ASP A 180 -20.50 -10.86 -3.47
N SER A 181 -19.89 -9.91 -4.18
CA SER A 181 -18.63 -10.14 -4.92
C SER A 181 -17.42 -9.94 -4.03
N ASP A 182 -16.53 -10.93 -3.98
CA ASP A 182 -15.23 -10.85 -3.30
C ASP A 182 -14.18 -10.01 -4.05
N GLU A 183 -14.53 -9.48 -5.21
CA GLU A 183 -13.61 -8.67 -6.04
C GLU A 183 -13.37 -7.26 -5.50
N TYR A 184 -14.29 -6.76 -4.66
CA TYR A 184 -14.26 -5.40 -4.13
C TYR A 184 -14.25 -5.39 -2.60
N ASN A 185 -13.72 -4.31 -2.06
CA ASN A 185 -13.99 -3.92 -0.68
C ASN A 185 -15.29 -3.10 -0.64
N TYR A 186 -15.98 -3.10 0.50
CA TYR A 186 -17.26 -2.40 0.61
C TYR A 186 -17.31 -1.51 1.86
N ILE A 187 -17.87 -0.30 1.69
CA ILE A 187 -18.33 0.54 2.79
C ILE A 187 -19.84 0.41 2.80
N ILE A 188 -20.40 -0.24 3.83
CA ILE A 188 -21.82 -0.52 3.94
C ILE A 188 -22.45 0.42 4.94
N LEU A 189 -23.49 1.13 4.52
CA LEU A 189 -24.29 2.07 5.32
C LEU A 189 -25.62 1.46 5.73
N ASP A 190 -25.85 1.27 7.02
CA ASP A 190 -27.16 0.85 7.54
C ASP A 190 -27.97 2.06 8.00
N LYS A 191 -28.97 2.45 7.19
CA LYS A 191 -29.83 3.61 7.48
C LYS A 191 -30.67 3.42 8.76
N LYS A 192 -31.07 2.17 9.08
CA LYS A 192 -31.91 1.89 10.25
C LYS A 192 -31.11 2.01 11.54
N LYS A 193 -29.89 1.47 11.54
CA LYS A 193 -29.00 1.46 12.70
C LYS A 193 -28.12 2.71 12.80
N LYS A 194 -28.08 3.56 11.75
CA LYS A 194 -27.13 4.68 11.60
C LYS A 194 -25.69 4.22 11.84
N SER A 195 -25.29 3.11 11.24
CA SER A 195 -23.97 2.52 11.40
C SER A 195 -23.33 2.25 10.05
N CYS A 196 -22.00 2.14 10.07
CA CYS A 196 -21.20 1.86 8.89
C CYS A 196 -20.25 0.72 9.16
N GLN A 197 -20.03 -0.11 8.14
CA GLN A 197 -19.03 -1.19 8.17
C GLN A 197 -18.11 -1.09 6.97
N TYR A 198 -16.84 -1.40 7.16
CA TYR A 198 -15.87 -1.60 6.09
C TYR A 198 -15.58 -3.09 5.95
N ILE A 199 -15.99 -3.69 4.84
CA ILE A 199 -15.76 -5.08 4.48
C ILE A 199 -14.56 -5.13 3.56
N MET A 200 -13.51 -5.80 3.98
CA MET A 200 -12.25 -5.96 3.24
C MET A 200 -12.17 -7.37 2.67
N ASN A 201 -12.41 -7.51 1.37
CA ASN A 201 -12.26 -8.76 0.61
C ASN A 201 -10.93 -8.80 -0.15
N THR A 202 -10.43 -7.62 -0.60
CA THR A 202 -9.22 -7.50 -1.41
C THR A 202 -8.19 -6.61 -0.71
N TYR A 203 -7.26 -7.22 0.02
CA TYR A 203 -6.14 -6.53 0.65
C TYR A 203 -4.90 -7.44 0.69
N LYS A 204 -3.71 -6.86 0.93
CA LYS A 204 -2.41 -7.53 0.75
C LYS A 204 -2.30 -8.89 1.46
N THR A 205 -2.92 -9.03 2.62
CA THR A 205 -2.80 -10.22 3.49
C THR A 205 -4.10 -11.03 3.60
N VAL A 206 -5.03 -10.87 2.66
CA VAL A 206 -6.32 -11.59 2.67
C VAL A 206 -6.14 -13.13 2.65
N LYS A 207 -5.13 -13.63 1.95
CA LYS A 207 -4.82 -15.08 1.93
C LYS A 207 -4.48 -15.64 3.31
N SER A 208 -3.96 -14.80 4.22
CA SER A 208 -3.54 -15.22 5.57
C SER A 208 -4.63 -14.98 6.63
N TYR A 209 -5.47 -13.95 6.45
CA TYR A 209 -6.41 -13.51 7.47
C TYR A 209 -7.88 -13.56 7.04
N GLY A 210 -8.17 -13.93 5.78
CA GLY A 210 -9.52 -13.98 5.24
C GLY A 210 -10.18 -12.60 5.10
N GLN A 211 -11.48 -12.59 4.87
CA GLN A 211 -12.31 -11.39 4.86
C GLN A 211 -12.28 -10.72 6.25
N LYS A 212 -12.28 -9.38 6.26
CA LYS A 212 -12.38 -8.59 7.50
C LYS A 212 -13.60 -7.68 7.45
N ILE A 213 -14.35 -7.63 8.54
CA ILE A 213 -15.46 -6.71 8.74
C ILE A 213 -15.09 -5.79 9.90
N ILE A 214 -14.99 -4.49 9.64
CA ILE A 214 -14.55 -3.48 10.59
C ILE A 214 -15.68 -2.46 10.76
N ASN A 215 -16.14 -2.24 11.99
CA ASN A 215 -17.08 -1.18 12.26
C ASN A 215 -16.39 0.18 12.12
N ILE A 216 -16.97 1.06 11.32
CA ILE A 216 -16.54 2.46 11.18
C ILE A 216 -17.15 3.24 12.35
N ASP A 217 -16.41 4.23 12.87
CA ASP A 217 -16.90 5.11 13.92
C ASP A 217 -18.28 5.72 13.54
N SER A 218 -19.26 5.58 14.43
CA SER A 218 -20.62 6.06 14.22
C SER A 218 -20.69 7.56 13.91
N ASN A 219 -19.74 8.33 14.42
CA ASN A 219 -19.63 9.77 14.12
C ASN A 219 -19.39 10.06 12.63
N LEU A 220 -18.95 9.09 11.86
CA LEU A 220 -18.76 9.22 10.40
C LEU A 220 -20.00 8.85 9.58
N TYR A 221 -21.04 8.31 10.20
CA TYR A 221 -22.23 7.85 9.48
C TYR A 221 -22.87 8.96 8.66
N ASP A 222 -23.18 10.10 9.26
CA ASP A 222 -23.85 11.20 8.56
C ASP A 222 -22.99 11.74 7.42
N LEU A 223 -21.68 11.90 7.64
CA LEU A 223 -20.73 12.31 6.60
C LEU A 223 -20.71 11.32 5.42
N LEU A 224 -20.63 10.02 5.70
CA LEU A 224 -20.58 8.99 4.66
C LEU A 224 -21.93 8.83 3.95
N ASN A 225 -23.05 8.98 4.66
CA ASN A 225 -24.38 8.95 4.08
C ASN A 225 -24.63 10.12 3.12
N ASP A 226 -24.20 11.32 3.49
CA ASP A 226 -24.30 12.48 2.60
C ASP A 226 -23.32 12.37 1.44
N TYR A 227 -22.12 11.88 1.67
CA TYR A 227 -21.16 11.58 0.62
C TYR A 227 -21.72 10.56 -0.41
N LYS A 228 -22.36 9.46 0.05
CA LYS A 228 -22.99 8.44 -0.82
C LYS A 228 -24.01 9.09 -1.75
N LYS A 229 -24.91 9.94 -1.23
CA LYS A 229 -25.92 10.65 -2.02
C LYS A 229 -25.31 11.54 -3.12
N ILE A 230 -24.11 12.08 -2.86
CA ILE A 230 -23.42 12.97 -3.81
C ILE A 230 -22.66 12.16 -4.84
N VAL A 231 -21.87 11.14 -4.41
CA VAL A 231 -21.08 10.35 -5.35
C VAL A 231 -21.96 9.59 -6.34
N ASP A 232 -23.16 9.15 -5.93
CA ASP A 232 -24.11 8.46 -6.78
C ASP A 232 -24.59 9.30 -7.98
N LYS A 233 -24.57 10.63 -7.88
CA LYS A 233 -24.89 11.53 -8.99
C LYS A 233 -23.87 11.45 -10.14
N PHE A 234 -22.64 11.01 -9.84
CA PHE A 234 -21.50 10.97 -10.77
C PHE A 234 -21.03 9.55 -11.09
N ASN A 235 -21.65 8.51 -10.51
CA ASN A 235 -21.09 7.17 -10.48
C ASN A 235 -22.18 6.08 -10.47
N SER A 236 -22.37 5.42 -11.60
CA SER A 236 -23.31 4.29 -11.73
C SER A 236 -22.79 2.95 -11.17
N ASN A 237 -21.49 2.85 -10.83
CA ASN A 237 -20.83 1.61 -10.43
C ASN A 237 -20.59 1.51 -8.93
N ASN A 238 -21.13 2.44 -8.15
CA ASN A 238 -21.01 2.51 -6.70
C ASN A 238 -19.55 2.60 -6.18
N TYR A 239 -18.58 3.02 -6.99
CA TYR A 239 -17.20 3.21 -6.52
C TYR A 239 -17.18 4.23 -5.37
N PHE A 240 -16.47 3.90 -4.30
CA PHE A 240 -16.30 4.81 -3.18
C PHE A 240 -15.54 6.08 -3.60
N LEU A 241 -14.50 5.93 -4.41
CA LEU A 241 -13.66 7.06 -4.82
C LEU A 241 -13.59 7.18 -6.35
N LEU A 242 -13.94 8.37 -6.84
CA LEU A 242 -13.69 8.75 -8.23
C LEU A 242 -12.46 9.67 -8.31
N ASN A 243 -11.68 9.52 -9.38
CA ASN A 243 -10.62 10.48 -9.71
C ASN A 243 -11.21 11.79 -10.28
N ASN A 244 -10.36 12.75 -10.62
CA ASN A 244 -10.82 14.06 -11.14
C ASN A 244 -11.49 13.98 -12.53
N ASN A 245 -11.45 12.83 -13.19
CA ASN A 245 -12.09 12.58 -14.48
C ASN A 245 -13.39 11.73 -14.34
N GLY A 246 -13.92 11.57 -13.13
CA GLY A 246 -15.13 10.80 -12.85
C GLY A 246 -15.00 9.28 -13.00
N ARG A 247 -13.77 8.74 -13.12
CA ARG A 247 -13.49 7.30 -13.17
C ARG A 247 -13.06 6.78 -11.81
N GLN A 248 -13.11 5.47 -11.61
CA GLN A 248 -12.57 4.84 -10.39
C GLN A 248 -11.15 5.35 -10.08
N MET A 249 -10.90 5.71 -8.84
CA MET A 249 -9.58 6.15 -8.39
C MET A 249 -8.62 4.96 -8.33
N SER A 250 -7.46 5.08 -8.97
CA SER A 250 -6.41 4.07 -8.82
C SER A 250 -5.68 4.22 -7.47
N ARG A 251 -5.06 3.13 -6.99
CA ARG A 251 -4.20 3.16 -5.79
C ARG A 251 -3.09 4.21 -5.89
N ASN A 252 -2.51 4.38 -7.08
CA ASN A 252 -1.48 5.41 -7.30
C ASN A 252 -2.05 6.82 -7.15
N ASN A 253 -3.21 7.09 -7.75
CA ASN A 253 -3.86 8.40 -7.64
C ASN A 253 -4.25 8.71 -6.20
N LEU A 254 -4.75 7.71 -5.43
CA LEU A 254 -5.06 7.86 -4.02
C LEU A 254 -3.80 8.19 -3.20
N SER A 255 -2.66 7.55 -3.50
CA SER A 255 -1.38 7.85 -2.84
C SER A 255 -0.92 9.28 -3.11
N ILE A 256 -1.01 9.74 -4.36
CA ILE A 256 -0.65 11.12 -4.75
C ILE A 256 -1.59 12.12 -4.09
N LEU A 257 -2.89 11.85 -4.11
CA LEU A 257 -3.90 12.70 -3.48
C LEU A 257 -3.66 12.83 -1.98
N TYR A 258 -3.46 11.71 -1.28
CA TYR A 258 -3.21 11.76 0.17
C TYR A 258 -1.96 12.57 0.50
N LYS A 259 -0.91 12.44 -0.31
CA LYS A 259 0.32 13.23 -0.17
C LYS A 259 0.06 14.74 -0.31
N SER A 260 -0.84 15.14 -1.19
CA SER A 260 -1.16 16.56 -1.41
C SER A 260 -1.84 17.23 -0.21
N PHE A 261 -2.49 16.48 0.69
CA PHE A 261 -3.09 17.04 1.89
C PHE A 261 -2.07 17.68 2.82
N GLY A 262 -0.83 17.23 2.79
CA GLY A 262 0.28 17.82 3.54
C GLY A 262 0.70 19.22 3.07
N ASN A 263 0.23 19.67 1.90
CA ASN A 263 0.56 21.01 1.40
C ASN A 263 0.02 22.11 2.32
N SER A 264 -1.12 21.88 2.99
CA SER A 264 -1.71 22.85 3.93
C SER A 264 -0.84 23.12 5.17
N ILE A 265 0.11 22.23 5.47
CA ILE A 265 1.06 22.34 6.58
C ILE A 265 2.52 22.36 6.12
N ASN A 266 2.77 22.50 4.81
CA ASN A 266 4.10 22.47 4.19
C ASN A 266 4.93 21.23 4.58
N LYS A 267 4.29 20.06 4.73
CA LYS A 267 4.93 18.83 5.18
C LYS A 267 4.54 17.65 4.31
N PRO A 268 5.49 16.80 3.87
CA PRO A 268 5.16 15.59 3.13
C PRO A 268 4.47 14.58 4.04
N ILE A 269 3.28 14.11 3.65
CA ILE A 269 2.57 13.04 4.35
C ILE A 269 2.39 11.83 3.43
N SER A 270 2.06 10.68 3.99
CA SER A 270 1.78 9.49 3.22
C SER A 270 0.82 8.56 3.96
N VAL A 271 0.11 7.73 3.21
CA VAL A 271 -0.75 6.67 3.80
C VAL A 271 0.06 5.74 4.70
N SER A 272 1.31 5.41 4.33
CA SER A 272 2.19 4.62 5.19
C SER A 272 2.59 5.36 6.46
N GLY A 273 2.92 6.65 6.36
CA GLY A 273 3.20 7.52 7.52
C GLY A 273 2.02 7.57 8.48
N ASN A 274 0.81 7.79 7.97
CA ASN A 274 -0.40 7.80 8.79
C ASN A 274 -0.61 6.49 9.58
N ARG A 275 -0.22 5.35 9.01
CA ARG A 275 -0.27 4.05 9.71
C ARG A 275 0.77 3.97 10.84
N HIS A 276 1.96 4.52 10.64
CA HIS A 276 2.99 4.63 11.68
C HIS A 276 2.54 5.59 12.79
N ASP A 277 1.97 6.74 12.44
CA ASP A 277 1.45 7.72 13.38
C ASP A 277 0.35 7.12 14.27
N ALA A 278 -0.60 6.39 13.66
CA ALA A 278 -1.71 5.75 14.39
C ALA A 278 -1.25 4.71 15.42
N VAL A 279 -0.08 4.10 15.23
CA VAL A 279 0.46 3.09 16.16
C VAL A 279 1.44 3.71 17.16
N SER A 280 2.11 4.80 16.79
CA SER A 280 3.14 5.43 17.64
C SER A 280 2.56 6.33 18.74
N ASP A 281 1.31 6.76 18.61
CA ASP A 281 0.59 7.42 19.70
C ASP A 281 0.35 6.38 20.78
N VAL A 282 1.13 6.44 21.88
CA VAL A 282 1.23 5.49 23.00
C VAL A 282 -0.13 4.87 23.33
N VAL A 283 -0.30 3.61 22.99
CA VAL A 283 -1.60 2.95 23.11
C VAL A 283 -1.44 1.69 23.98
N PRO A 284 -2.33 1.45 24.94
CA PRO A 284 -2.39 0.20 25.69
C PRO A 284 -2.44 -1.02 24.76
N ILE A 285 -1.87 -2.15 25.16
CA ILE A 285 -1.76 -3.37 24.35
C ILE A 285 -3.12 -3.79 23.74
N GLU A 286 -4.19 -3.62 24.49
CA GLU A 286 -5.56 -3.92 24.00
C GLU A 286 -5.95 -3.10 22.77
N LYS A 287 -5.68 -1.79 22.80
CA LYS A 287 -5.91 -0.91 21.65
C LYS A 287 -4.95 -1.19 20.50
N MET A 288 -3.71 -1.63 20.79
CA MET A 288 -2.78 -2.07 19.74
C MET A 288 -3.33 -3.31 19.01
N LYS A 289 -3.95 -4.26 19.72
CA LYS A 289 -4.58 -5.43 19.12
C LYS A 289 -5.75 -5.04 18.21
N GLU A 290 -6.66 -4.20 18.67
CA GLU A 290 -7.77 -3.68 17.87
C GLU A 290 -7.26 -2.96 16.61
N LEU A 291 -6.21 -2.15 16.75
CA LEU A 291 -5.61 -1.44 15.63
C LEU A 291 -4.90 -2.39 14.65
N SER A 292 -4.23 -3.44 15.13
CA SER A 292 -3.61 -4.45 14.27
C SER A 292 -4.65 -5.18 13.43
N ASP A 293 -5.80 -5.49 14.02
CA ASP A 293 -6.93 -6.11 13.33
C ASP A 293 -7.50 -5.18 12.24
N LYS A 294 -7.69 -3.89 12.55
CA LYS A 294 -8.11 -2.87 11.58
C LYS A 294 -7.11 -2.69 10.42
N MET A 295 -5.83 -2.83 10.69
CA MET A 295 -4.76 -2.69 9.69
C MET A 295 -4.43 -3.97 8.92
N GLY A 296 -4.99 -5.12 9.31
CA GLY A 296 -4.79 -6.38 8.61
C GLY A 296 -3.39 -6.98 8.76
N HIS A 297 -2.83 -6.96 9.97
CA HIS A 297 -1.57 -7.64 10.31
C HIS A 297 -1.57 -8.13 11.76
N SER A 298 -0.54 -8.91 12.15
CA SER A 298 -0.40 -9.39 13.51
C SER A 298 0.06 -8.28 14.46
N LEU A 299 -0.23 -8.44 15.75
CA LEU A 299 0.27 -7.55 16.81
C LEU A 299 1.81 -7.52 16.83
N ASP A 300 2.45 -8.66 16.60
CA ASP A 300 3.92 -8.77 16.55
C ASP A 300 4.51 -7.94 15.38
N GLU A 301 3.90 -8.00 14.20
CA GLU A 301 4.29 -7.13 13.07
C GLU A 301 4.01 -5.66 13.37
N GLN A 302 2.92 -5.35 14.07
CA GLN A 302 2.62 -4.00 14.50
C GLN A 302 3.71 -3.43 15.40
N ILE A 303 4.11 -4.17 16.42
CA ILE A 303 5.17 -3.76 17.37
C ILE A 303 6.50 -3.59 16.64
N LYS A 304 6.91 -4.56 15.82
CA LYS A 304 8.21 -4.57 15.14
C LYS A 304 8.37 -3.53 14.06
N VAL A 305 7.30 -3.25 13.31
CA VAL A 305 7.36 -2.44 12.09
C VAL A 305 6.84 -1.02 12.31
N TYR A 306 5.75 -0.88 13.04
CA TYR A 306 5.00 0.38 13.13
C TYR A 306 5.24 1.15 14.43
N VAL A 307 5.52 0.48 15.56
CA VAL A 307 5.93 1.20 16.77
C VAL A 307 7.33 1.76 16.56
N LYS A 308 7.47 3.07 16.61
CA LYS A 308 8.74 3.79 16.47
C LYS A 308 8.90 4.77 17.62
N ILE A 309 10.02 4.68 18.29
CA ILE A 309 10.41 5.55 19.39
C ILE A 309 11.20 6.75 18.87
#